data_c3b93e25a6baf60cf88363e5ea1749dc
#
_entry.id   c3b93e25a6baf60cf88363e5ea1749dc
#
_cell.length_a   1.000
_cell.length_b   1.000
_cell.length_c   1.000
_cell.angle_alpha   90.00
_cell.angle_beta   90.00
_cell.angle_gamma   90.00
#
_symmetry.space_group_name_H-M   'P 1'
#
loop_
_entity.id
_entity.type
_entity.pdbx_description
1 polymer ?
#
loop_
_entity_poly.entity_id
_entity_poly.type
_entity_poly.pdbx_seq_one_letter_code
_entity_poly.pdbx_strand_id
1 'polypeptide(L)'
;MKIFSRVLALAVLSMALASPTSHGAPKQSLRILFVGNSYTNQSWAAIKEVLAGHHLEKHVRGGAKLTGWAKDAKLSEKIKTGRWDYVVLQGQSQVPSLPGRFVMGFHESSATLDGRIRAAGAKTAFFMTWGRRDGDQQNKNINPTFEKMQARLSSSYREAATKLKAKLVPIGEVFAAVKKKHPDLFQKLYKRDGSHPDRLGAYAAAYSFGWAVPGI
;
A
#
# COMPACT_ATOMS: atom_id res chain seq x y z
N MET A 1 -31.01 0.07 -75.09
CA MET A 1 -30.67 -1.16 -75.84
C MET A 1 -29.40 -1.71 -75.26
N LYS A 2 -29.58 -2.75 -74.47
CA LYS A 2 -28.74 -3.94 -74.27
C LYS A 2 -27.32 -3.71 -73.72
N ILE A 3 -27.16 -4.08 -72.50
CA ILE A 3 -26.34 -5.19 -71.96
C ILE A 3 -24.86 -4.96 -72.03
N PHE A 4 -24.31 -4.57 -70.91
CA PHE A 4 -23.12 -5.23 -70.36
C PHE A 4 -23.31 -5.38 -68.87
N SER A 5 -23.91 -6.46 -68.57
CA SER A 5 -24.07 -7.07 -67.27
C SER A 5 -22.87 -7.95 -66.99
N ARG A 6 -22.50 -7.98 -65.76
CA ARG A 6 -21.85 -9.10 -65.10
C ARG A 6 -20.42 -9.41 -65.54
N VAL A 7 -19.48 -9.10 -64.74
CA VAL A 7 -18.55 -10.01 -64.04
C VAL A 7 -17.61 -9.11 -63.23
N LEU A 8 -18.02 -8.75 -62.05
CA LEU A 8 -17.09 -8.47 -60.98
C LEU A 8 -17.62 -9.18 -59.77
N ALA A 9 -17.60 -10.50 -59.89
CA ALA A 9 -17.91 -11.42 -58.84
C ALA A 9 -16.62 -11.71 -58.04
N LEU A 10 -16.75 -11.61 -56.74
CA LEU A 10 -16.04 -12.38 -55.73
C LEU A 10 -14.50 -12.45 -55.81
N ALA A 11 -13.88 -11.50 -55.20
CA ALA A 11 -12.70 -11.72 -54.42
C ALA A 11 -12.81 -10.96 -53.09
N VAL A 12 -13.88 -11.19 -52.35
CA VAL A 12 -13.89 -10.95 -50.92
C VAL A 12 -13.14 -12.11 -50.30
N LEU A 13 -11.83 -12.01 -50.41
CA LEU A 13 -10.93 -12.85 -49.64
C LEU A 13 -11.21 -12.60 -48.19
N SER A 14 -11.76 -13.58 -47.53
CA SER A 14 -11.94 -13.73 -46.10
C SER A 14 -10.57 -13.52 -45.41
N MET A 15 -10.21 -12.27 -45.17
CA MET A 15 -9.31 -11.95 -44.10
C MET A 15 -10.04 -12.26 -42.80
N ALA A 16 -9.91 -13.49 -42.38
CA ALA A 16 -10.11 -13.85 -41.00
C ALA A 16 -9.26 -12.89 -40.17
N LEU A 17 -9.90 -11.88 -39.61
CA LEU A 17 -9.34 -11.09 -38.51
C LEU A 17 -9.14 -12.06 -37.36
N ALA A 18 -8.02 -12.74 -37.35
CA ALA A 18 -7.44 -13.27 -36.15
C ALA A 18 -7.20 -12.05 -35.25
N SER A 19 -8.19 -11.72 -34.44
CA SER A 19 -7.98 -10.83 -33.30
C SER A 19 -6.81 -11.43 -32.57
N PRO A 20 -5.68 -10.70 -32.39
CA PRO A 20 -4.66 -11.18 -31.51
C PRO A 20 -5.34 -11.32 -30.15
N THR A 21 -5.55 -12.53 -29.68
CA THR A 21 -5.81 -12.78 -28.27
C THR A 21 -4.60 -12.20 -27.56
N SER A 22 -4.77 -10.99 -27.05
CA SER A 22 -3.83 -10.35 -26.16
C SER A 22 -3.78 -11.24 -24.92
N HIS A 23 -2.99 -12.29 -24.99
CA HIS A 23 -2.46 -12.94 -23.81
C HIS A 23 -1.60 -11.88 -23.16
N GLY A 24 -2.16 -11.16 -22.18
CA GLY A 24 -1.41 -10.21 -21.40
C GLY A 24 -0.13 -10.90 -20.95
N ALA A 25 1.03 -10.27 -21.21
CA ALA A 25 2.30 -10.81 -20.77
C ALA A 25 2.15 -11.29 -19.32
N PRO A 26 2.68 -12.44 -18.95
CA PRO A 26 2.51 -12.97 -17.62
C PRO A 26 2.96 -11.88 -16.62
N LYS A 27 2.06 -11.53 -15.70
CA LYS A 27 2.31 -10.46 -14.72
C LYS A 27 3.58 -10.83 -13.97
N GLN A 28 4.62 -10.00 -14.09
CA GLN A 28 5.92 -10.28 -13.49
C GLN A 28 5.76 -10.43 -11.97
N SER A 29 6.25 -11.54 -11.42
CA SER A 29 6.26 -11.75 -9.98
C SER A 29 7.23 -10.78 -9.33
N LEU A 30 6.72 -9.94 -8.43
CA LEU A 30 7.52 -8.96 -7.69
C LEU A 30 8.00 -9.54 -6.36
N ARG A 31 9.15 -9.08 -5.91
CA ARG A 31 9.69 -9.33 -4.57
C ARG A 31 9.41 -8.13 -3.67
N ILE A 32 8.62 -8.32 -2.63
CA ILE A 32 8.13 -7.23 -1.78
C ILE A 32 8.43 -7.52 -0.31
N LEU A 33 9.19 -6.63 0.33
CA LEU A 33 9.46 -6.66 1.75
C LEU A 33 8.55 -5.69 2.50
N PHE A 34 7.79 -6.17 3.45
CA PHE A 34 6.96 -5.36 4.34
C PHE A 34 7.67 -5.09 5.67
N VAL A 35 7.98 -3.84 5.95
CA VAL A 35 8.62 -3.39 7.19
C VAL A 35 7.60 -2.64 8.03
N GLY A 36 7.32 -3.12 9.24
CA GLY A 36 6.28 -2.49 10.04
C GLY A 36 6.15 -3.06 11.46
N ASN A 37 4.92 -3.11 11.93
CA ASN A 37 4.61 -3.58 13.28
C ASN A 37 3.35 -4.49 13.31
N SER A 38 2.60 -4.43 14.41
CA SER A 38 1.38 -5.23 14.57
C SER A 38 0.33 -5.00 13.50
N TYR A 39 0.23 -3.80 12.92
CA TYR A 39 -0.73 -3.52 11.83
C TYR A 39 -0.41 -4.35 10.58
N THR A 40 0.85 -4.32 10.13
CA THR A 40 1.31 -5.19 9.03
C THR A 40 1.14 -6.67 9.40
N ASN A 41 1.52 -7.06 10.63
CA ASN A 41 1.44 -8.45 11.07
C ASN A 41 0.00 -8.97 11.08
N GLN A 42 -0.96 -8.17 11.55
CA GLN A 42 -2.37 -8.59 11.62
C GLN A 42 -3.08 -8.53 10.26
N SER A 43 -2.57 -7.75 9.31
CA SER A 43 -3.03 -7.75 7.91
C SER A 43 -2.36 -8.82 7.05
N TRP A 44 -1.37 -9.55 7.58
CA TRP A 44 -0.47 -10.38 6.79
C TRP A 44 -1.14 -11.53 6.05
N ALA A 45 -2.14 -12.18 6.65
CA ALA A 45 -2.88 -13.25 5.99
C ALA A 45 -3.62 -12.73 4.75
N ALA A 46 -4.34 -11.62 4.89
CA ALA A 46 -5.04 -10.98 3.77
C ALA A 46 -4.07 -10.46 2.69
N ILE A 47 -2.92 -9.87 3.11
CA ILE A 47 -1.88 -9.43 2.16
C ILE A 47 -1.37 -10.60 1.33
N LYS A 48 -1.05 -11.75 1.95
CA LYS A 48 -0.58 -12.93 1.22
C LYS A 48 -1.63 -13.50 0.26
N GLU A 49 -2.88 -13.45 0.64
CA GLU A 49 -3.99 -13.92 -0.19
C GLU A 49 -4.23 -13.00 -1.39
N VAL A 50 -4.33 -11.69 -1.16
CA VAL A 50 -4.63 -10.72 -2.22
C VAL A 50 -3.46 -10.52 -3.17
N LEU A 51 -2.22 -10.60 -2.66
CA LEU A 51 -1.00 -10.46 -3.44
C LEU A 51 -0.36 -11.83 -3.79
N ALA A 52 -1.17 -12.87 -3.88
CA ALA A 52 -0.71 -14.18 -4.32
C ALA A 52 -0.08 -14.08 -5.73
N GLY A 53 1.04 -14.78 -5.93
CA GLY A 53 1.82 -14.68 -7.17
C GLY A 53 3.06 -13.78 -7.05
N HIS A 54 3.18 -13.02 -5.96
CA HIS A 54 4.39 -12.27 -5.63
C HIS A 54 5.19 -12.95 -4.51
N HIS A 55 6.50 -12.72 -4.47
CA HIS A 55 7.33 -13.15 -3.34
C HIS A 55 7.22 -12.12 -2.22
N LEU A 56 6.60 -12.50 -1.12
CA LEU A 56 6.31 -11.60 0.01
C LEU A 56 7.08 -12.01 1.26
N GLU A 57 7.81 -11.06 1.83
CA GLU A 57 8.40 -11.21 3.15
C GLU A 57 8.00 -10.07 4.08
N LYS A 58 8.06 -10.32 5.38
CA LYS A 58 7.87 -9.27 6.39
C LYS A 58 9.02 -9.19 7.37
N HIS A 59 9.28 -7.97 7.85
CA HIS A 59 10.19 -7.66 8.95
C HIS A 59 9.43 -6.78 9.94
N VAL A 60 8.86 -7.39 10.96
CA VAL A 60 7.90 -6.74 11.85
C VAL A 60 8.18 -7.05 13.32
N ARG A 61 7.89 -6.08 14.19
CA ARG A 61 7.90 -6.21 15.63
C ARG A 61 6.79 -5.36 16.23
N GLY A 62 6.06 -5.89 17.21
CA GLY A 62 4.97 -5.17 17.88
C GLY A 62 5.40 -3.78 18.35
N GLY A 63 4.60 -2.75 18.04
CA GLY A 63 4.86 -1.37 18.42
C GLY A 63 6.08 -0.68 17.77
N ALA A 64 6.81 -1.35 16.90
CA ALA A 64 8.02 -0.80 16.29
C ALA A 64 7.76 0.50 15.54
N LYS A 65 8.71 1.42 15.66
CA LYS A 65 8.74 2.72 14.96
C LYS A 65 9.78 2.68 13.85
N LEU A 66 9.64 3.50 12.81
CA LEU A 66 10.67 3.60 11.76
C LEU A 66 12.03 4.05 12.31
N THR A 67 12.05 4.86 13.38
CA THR A 67 13.29 5.24 14.08
C THR A 67 14.07 4.04 14.63
N GLY A 68 13.39 2.99 15.06
CA GLY A 68 14.00 1.73 15.46
C GLY A 68 14.49 0.94 14.25
N TRP A 69 13.67 0.87 13.20
CA TRP A 69 14.02 0.17 11.98
C TRP A 69 15.20 0.80 11.23
N ALA A 70 15.32 2.13 11.25
CA ALA A 70 16.47 2.82 10.67
C ALA A 70 17.81 2.48 11.36
N LYS A 71 17.77 1.95 12.59
CA LYS A 71 18.95 1.48 13.37
C LYS A 71 19.12 -0.03 13.36
N ASP A 72 18.22 -0.77 12.73
CA ASP A 72 18.22 -2.23 12.76
C ASP A 72 19.18 -2.78 11.70
N ALA A 73 20.27 -3.40 12.15
CA ALA A 73 21.29 -3.97 11.27
C ALA A 73 20.77 -5.16 10.44
N LYS A 74 19.89 -5.99 11.05
CA LYS A 74 19.29 -7.14 10.35
C LYS A 74 18.37 -6.67 9.22
N LEU A 75 17.59 -5.62 9.44
CA LEU A 75 16.79 -5.02 8.38
C LEU A 75 17.68 -4.42 7.28
N SER A 76 18.75 -3.71 7.66
CA SER A 76 19.68 -3.12 6.69
C SER A 76 20.29 -4.19 5.78
N GLU A 77 20.72 -5.30 6.34
CA GLU A 77 21.27 -6.43 5.57
C GLU A 77 20.18 -7.08 4.70
N LYS A 78 18.96 -7.27 5.23
CA LYS A 78 17.83 -7.81 4.47
C LYS A 78 17.45 -6.93 3.27
N ILE A 79 17.47 -5.60 3.43
CA ILE A 79 17.23 -4.65 2.33
C ILE A 79 18.33 -4.80 1.28
N LYS A 80 19.59 -4.80 1.70
CA LYS A 80 20.77 -4.87 0.81
C LYS A 80 20.83 -6.13 -0.04
N THR A 81 20.51 -7.29 0.54
CA THR A 81 20.73 -8.60 -0.09
C THR A 81 19.51 -9.22 -0.74
N GLY A 82 18.31 -8.73 -0.40
CA GLY A 82 17.06 -9.41 -0.75
C GLY A 82 16.57 -9.24 -2.19
N ARG A 83 17.21 -8.38 -3.01
CA ARG A 83 16.84 -8.08 -4.41
C ARG A 83 15.34 -7.73 -4.53
N TRP A 84 14.89 -6.81 -3.69
CA TRP A 84 13.49 -6.38 -3.63
C TRP A 84 13.14 -5.47 -4.81
N ASP A 85 11.92 -5.60 -5.33
CA ASP A 85 11.32 -4.60 -6.23
C ASP A 85 10.75 -3.45 -5.42
N TYR A 86 10.09 -3.80 -4.29
CA TYR A 86 9.54 -2.83 -3.35
C TYR A 86 9.88 -3.19 -1.91
N VAL A 87 10.17 -2.14 -1.12
CA VAL A 87 10.16 -2.21 0.35
C VAL A 87 9.05 -1.29 0.84
N VAL A 88 8.08 -1.89 1.52
CA VAL A 88 6.91 -1.21 2.07
C VAL A 88 7.20 -0.78 3.49
N LEU A 89 7.15 0.52 3.77
CA LEU A 89 7.40 1.10 5.08
C LEU A 89 6.08 1.46 5.77
N GLN A 90 5.80 0.84 6.91
CA GLN A 90 4.66 1.17 7.77
C GLN A 90 5.17 1.81 9.06
N GLY A 91 4.81 3.09 9.27
CA GLY A 91 5.08 3.80 10.51
C GLY A 91 4.27 3.25 11.69
N GLN A 92 4.72 3.52 12.92
CA GLN A 92 3.91 3.18 14.09
C GLN A 92 2.59 3.97 14.05
N SER A 93 1.49 3.34 14.43
CA SER A 93 0.12 3.82 14.18
C SER A 93 -0.17 5.27 14.60
N GLN A 94 0.46 5.76 15.65
CA GLN A 94 0.25 7.10 16.20
C GLN A 94 1.31 8.10 15.73
N VAL A 95 2.58 7.64 15.62
CA VAL A 95 3.76 8.50 15.44
C VAL A 95 3.63 9.52 14.31
N PRO A 96 3.16 9.17 13.09
CA PRO A 96 3.05 10.15 12.02
C PRO A 96 1.96 11.21 12.24
N SER A 97 1.05 11.00 13.22
CA SER A 97 0.01 11.97 13.58
C SER A 97 0.39 12.88 14.76
N LEU A 98 1.51 12.61 15.41
CA LEU A 98 1.95 13.35 16.59
C LEU A 98 2.97 14.44 16.23
N PRO A 99 2.85 15.67 16.75
CA PRO A 99 3.71 16.77 16.38
C PRO A 99 5.15 16.64 16.96
N GLY A 100 6.02 17.59 16.57
CA GLY A 100 7.36 17.74 17.10
C GLY A 100 8.24 16.54 16.78
N ARG A 101 9.03 16.10 17.76
CA ARG A 101 10.02 15.01 17.60
C ARG A 101 9.45 13.70 17.03
N PHE A 102 8.15 13.46 17.17
CA PHE A 102 7.52 12.23 16.68
C PHE A 102 7.40 12.21 15.16
N VAL A 103 6.75 13.22 14.59
CA VAL A 103 6.61 13.33 13.14
C VAL A 103 7.95 13.60 12.46
N MET A 104 8.83 14.39 13.10
CA MET A 104 10.20 14.62 12.61
C MET A 104 10.96 13.28 12.50
N GLY A 105 10.96 12.48 13.56
CA GLY A 105 11.63 11.18 13.56
C GLY A 105 11.02 10.19 12.54
N PHE A 106 9.72 10.30 12.26
CA PHE A 106 9.09 9.54 11.17
C PHE A 106 9.68 9.95 9.81
N HIS A 107 9.77 11.25 9.50
CA HIS A 107 10.31 11.75 8.23
C HIS A 107 11.79 11.43 8.06
N GLU A 108 12.61 11.69 9.07
CA GLU A 108 14.06 11.41 9.06
C GLU A 108 14.36 9.94 8.86
N SER A 109 13.64 9.07 9.58
CA SER A 109 13.81 7.63 9.46
C SER A 109 13.29 7.09 8.11
N SER A 110 12.23 7.67 7.58
CA SER A 110 11.73 7.37 6.24
C SER A 110 12.78 7.69 5.18
N ALA A 111 13.41 8.85 5.28
CA ALA A 111 14.48 9.25 4.35
C ALA A 111 15.71 8.35 4.45
N THR A 112 16.11 7.99 5.69
CA THR A 112 17.23 7.07 5.93
C THR A 112 16.97 5.69 5.31
N LEU A 113 15.76 5.15 5.50
CA LEU A 113 15.39 3.85 4.96
C LEU A 113 15.24 3.91 3.44
N ASP A 114 14.63 4.96 2.88
CA ASP A 114 14.50 5.17 1.44
C ASP A 114 15.87 5.21 0.76
N GLY A 115 16.85 5.91 1.34
CA GLY A 115 18.22 5.95 0.83
C GLY A 115 18.84 4.54 0.72
N ARG A 116 18.67 3.69 1.74
CA ARG A 116 19.14 2.29 1.71
C ARG A 116 18.40 1.44 0.69
N ILE A 117 17.08 1.62 0.59
CA ILE A 117 16.21 0.91 -0.36
C ILE A 117 16.65 1.23 -1.79
N ARG A 118 16.84 2.50 -2.12
CA ARG A 118 17.33 2.94 -3.43
C ARG A 118 18.75 2.44 -3.75
N ALA A 119 19.63 2.49 -2.77
CA ALA A 119 21.00 1.96 -2.93
C ALA A 119 21.02 0.46 -3.22
N ALA A 120 19.99 -0.28 -2.78
CA ALA A 120 19.79 -1.69 -3.10
C ALA A 120 19.02 -1.94 -4.42
N GLY A 121 18.70 -0.89 -5.19
CA GLY A 121 17.96 -0.98 -6.45
C GLY A 121 16.45 -1.15 -6.31
N ALA A 122 15.91 -1.09 -5.10
CA ALA A 122 14.48 -1.23 -4.82
C ALA A 122 13.75 0.12 -4.80
N LYS A 123 12.42 0.07 -4.80
CA LYS A 123 11.54 1.23 -4.69
C LYS A 123 10.85 1.23 -3.32
N THR A 124 10.68 2.42 -2.74
CA THR A 124 9.93 2.60 -1.51
C THR A 124 8.43 2.74 -1.80
N ALA A 125 7.61 2.07 -0.99
CA ALA A 125 6.19 2.31 -0.88
C ALA A 125 5.81 2.56 0.57
N PHE A 126 4.93 3.52 0.83
CA PHE A 126 4.41 3.77 2.17
C PHE A 126 3.07 3.08 2.37
N PHE A 127 2.97 2.32 3.44
CA PHE A 127 1.72 1.79 3.99
C PHE A 127 1.15 2.87 4.91
N MET A 128 0.25 3.72 4.41
CA MET A 128 -0.43 4.73 5.23
C MET A 128 -1.34 4.03 6.24
N THR A 129 -1.04 4.19 7.51
CA THR A 129 -1.90 3.68 8.58
C THR A 129 -3.19 4.49 8.68
N TRP A 130 -4.14 3.99 9.44
CA TRP A 130 -5.46 4.60 9.66
C TRP A 130 -5.58 5.17 11.06
N GLY A 131 -6.46 6.14 11.22
CA GLY A 131 -6.85 6.70 12.51
C GLY A 131 -7.49 5.64 13.40
N ARG A 132 -7.34 5.75 14.71
CA ARG A 132 -8.07 4.90 15.65
C ARG A 132 -9.55 5.20 15.57
N ARG A 133 -10.38 4.19 15.67
CA ARG A 133 -11.85 4.26 15.49
C ARG A 133 -12.48 5.41 16.28
N ASP A 134 -12.12 5.53 17.54
CA ASP A 134 -12.71 6.47 18.49
C ASP A 134 -11.72 7.60 18.87
N GLY A 135 -10.77 7.89 17.98
CA GLY A 135 -9.64 8.78 18.28
C GLY A 135 -8.55 8.09 19.11
N ASP A 136 -7.45 8.81 19.32
CA ASP A 136 -6.31 8.31 20.09
C ASP A 136 -6.42 8.69 21.55
N GLN A 137 -6.93 7.76 22.37
CA GLN A 137 -7.15 8.02 23.80
C GLN A 137 -5.86 8.35 24.58
N GLN A 138 -4.69 7.89 24.11
CA GLN A 138 -3.41 8.21 24.72
C GLN A 138 -2.93 9.64 24.39
N ASN A 139 -3.42 10.21 23.28
CA ASN A 139 -3.08 11.53 22.79
C ASN A 139 -4.36 12.32 22.43
N LYS A 140 -5.37 12.24 23.28
CA LYS A 140 -6.71 12.78 23.03
C LYS A 140 -6.72 14.27 22.68
N ASN A 141 -5.83 15.05 23.31
CA ASN A 141 -5.70 16.49 23.03
C ASN A 141 -5.23 16.79 21.59
N ILE A 142 -4.54 15.85 20.97
CA ILE A 142 -4.02 15.99 19.60
C ILE A 142 -4.97 15.31 18.61
N ASN A 143 -5.41 14.12 18.92
CA ASN A 143 -6.18 13.24 18.05
C ASN A 143 -7.50 12.81 18.70
N PRO A 144 -8.43 13.75 19.00
CA PRO A 144 -9.67 13.46 19.74
C PRO A 144 -10.63 12.55 18.96
N THR A 145 -10.55 12.53 17.64
CA THR A 145 -11.45 11.74 16.78
C THR A 145 -10.66 11.02 15.69
N PHE A 146 -11.30 10.04 15.05
CA PHE A 146 -10.77 9.39 13.87
C PHE A 146 -10.35 10.41 12.79
N GLU A 147 -11.23 11.37 12.47
CA GLU A 147 -11.00 12.35 11.41
C GLU A 147 -9.78 13.21 11.68
N LYS A 148 -9.64 13.70 12.93
CA LYS A 148 -8.49 14.53 13.32
C LYS A 148 -7.19 13.74 13.24
N MET A 149 -7.19 12.50 13.70
CA MET A 149 -6.04 11.62 13.60
C MET A 149 -5.73 11.28 12.13
N GLN A 150 -6.75 10.89 11.35
CA GLN A 150 -6.56 10.53 9.96
C GLN A 150 -6.04 11.67 9.11
N ALA A 151 -6.54 12.88 9.30
CA ALA A 151 -6.05 14.06 8.59
C ALA A 151 -4.54 14.28 8.81
N ARG A 152 -4.07 14.11 10.06
CA ARG A 152 -2.63 14.24 10.39
C ARG A 152 -1.80 13.10 9.80
N LEU A 153 -2.29 11.86 9.88
CA LEU A 153 -1.66 10.71 9.24
C LEU A 153 -1.53 10.92 7.72
N SER A 154 -2.63 11.28 7.07
CA SER A 154 -2.65 11.54 5.62
C SER A 154 -1.65 12.62 5.22
N SER A 155 -1.60 13.74 5.96
CA SER A 155 -0.64 14.82 5.72
C SER A 155 0.80 14.32 5.79
N SER A 156 1.19 13.67 6.89
CA SER A 156 2.57 13.21 7.11
C SER A 156 3.01 12.17 6.09
N TYR A 157 2.15 11.20 5.77
CA TYR A 157 2.49 10.18 4.79
C TYR A 157 2.55 10.73 3.36
N ARG A 158 1.67 11.66 2.99
CA ARG A 158 1.71 12.34 1.69
C ARG A 158 2.97 13.18 1.55
N GLU A 159 3.34 13.93 2.59
CA GLU A 159 4.58 14.70 2.62
C GLU A 159 5.80 13.80 2.42
N ALA A 160 5.91 12.71 3.19
CA ALA A 160 7.00 11.74 3.05
C ALA A 160 7.06 11.13 1.65
N ALA A 161 5.91 10.68 1.12
CA ALA A 161 5.83 10.08 -0.20
C ALA A 161 6.23 11.06 -1.31
N THR A 162 5.75 12.30 -1.25
CA THR A 162 6.08 13.37 -2.22
C THR A 162 7.57 13.72 -2.17
N LYS A 163 8.09 13.98 -0.97
CA LYS A 163 9.50 14.36 -0.77
C LYS A 163 10.48 13.28 -1.26
N LEU A 164 10.14 12.02 -1.02
CA LEU A 164 10.96 10.87 -1.38
C LEU A 164 10.60 10.28 -2.77
N LYS A 165 9.63 10.84 -3.49
CA LYS A 165 9.12 10.30 -4.76
C LYS A 165 8.74 8.82 -4.63
N ALA A 166 8.23 8.43 -3.48
CA ALA A 166 7.84 7.06 -3.15
C ALA A 166 6.35 6.83 -3.48
N LYS A 167 5.97 5.55 -3.64
CA LYS A 167 4.56 5.19 -3.76
C LYS A 167 3.86 5.34 -2.42
N LEU A 168 2.56 5.66 -2.46
CA LEU A 168 1.71 5.74 -1.28
C LEU A 168 0.53 4.80 -1.43
N VAL A 169 0.38 3.88 -0.49
CA VAL A 169 -0.81 3.03 -0.35
C VAL A 169 -1.72 3.68 0.68
N PRO A 170 -2.82 4.34 0.26
CA PRO A 170 -3.59 5.25 1.10
C PRO A 170 -4.66 4.54 1.94
N ILE A 171 -4.28 3.51 2.69
CA ILE A 171 -5.22 2.64 3.42
C ILE A 171 -6.08 3.43 4.40
N GLY A 172 -5.48 4.38 5.13
CA GLY A 172 -6.24 5.22 6.06
C GLY A 172 -7.33 6.06 5.38
N GLU A 173 -7.13 6.44 4.12
CA GLU A 173 -8.14 7.16 3.34
C GLU A 173 -9.25 6.22 2.86
N VAL A 174 -8.94 4.95 2.60
CA VAL A 174 -9.96 3.91 2.36
C VAL A 174 -10.83 3.74 3.60
N PHE A 175 -10.24 3.69 4.80
CA PHE A 175 -10.99 3.65 6.06
C PHE A 175 -11.88 4.89 6.23
N ALA A 176 -11.39 6.08 5.90
CA ALA A 176 -12.17 7.31 5.93
C ALA A 176 -13.35 7.29 4.93
N ALA A 177 -13.13 6.78 3.73
CA ALA A 177 -14.16 6.61 2.72
C ALA A 177 -15.25 5.62 3.17
N VAL A 178 -14.85 4.50 3.79
CA VAL A 178 -15.80 3.53 4.38
C VAL A 178 -16.59 4.20 5.48
N LYS A 179 -15.97 4.95 6.39
CA LYS A 179 -16.69 5.68 7.45
C LYS A 179 -17.76 6.61 6.89
N LYS A 180 -17.42 7.34 5.83
CA LYS A 180 -18.34 8.30 5.19
C LYS A 180 -19.51 7.62 4.47
N LYS A 181 -19.23 6.54 3.73
CA LYS A 181 -20.22 5.90 2.85
C LYS A 181 -20.98 4.75 3.50
N HIS A 182 -20.33 4.06 4.44
CA HIS A 182 -20.82 2.83 5.05
C HIS A 182 -20.47 2.81 6.56
N PRO A 183 -21.07 3.68 7.38
CA PRO A 183 -20.70 3.83 8.79
C PRO A 183 -20.85 2.52 9.60
N ASP A 184 -21.80 1.67 9.24
CA ASP A 184 -21.97 0.35 9.88
C ASP A 184 -20.82 -0.60 9.61
N LEU A 185 -20.20 -0.51 8.42
CA LEU A 185 -19.03 -1.30 8.08
C LEU A 185 -17.75 -0.73 8.72
N PHE A 186 -17.72 0.58 8.98
CA PHE A 186 -16.56 1.21 9.60
C PHE A 186 -16.20 0.58 10.94
N GLN A 187 -17.20 0.27 11.77
CA GLN A 187 -16.97 -0.40 13.05
C GLN A 187 -16.31 -1.77 12.88
N LYS A 188 -16.67 -2.49 11.81
CA LYS A 188 -16.18 -3.83 11.50
C LYS A 188 -14.77 -3.85 10.90
N LEU A 189 -14.19 -2.68 10.57
CA LEU A 189 -12.79 -2.58 10.15
C LEU A 189 -11.82 -2.86 11.30
N TYR A 190 -12.27 -2.68 12.54
CA TYR A 190 -11.45 -2.72 13.74
C TYR A 190 -11.78 -3.89 14.65
N LYS A 191 -10.75 -4.39 15.31
CA LYS A 191 -10.94 -5.21 16.51
C LYS A 191 -11.55 -4.38 17.64
N ARG A 192 -11.90 -5.04 18.73
CA ARG A 192 -12.49 -4.39 19.92
C ARG A 192 -11.68 -3.21 20.45
N ASP A 193 -10.35 -3.24 20.28
CA ASP A 193 -9.45 -2.18 20.75
C ASP A 193 -9.54 -0.87 19.94
N GLY A 194 -10.32 -0.86 18.86
CA GLY A 194 -10.52 0.32 18.00
C GLY A 194 -9.26 0.78 17.27
N SER A 195 -8.22 -0.05 17.23
CA SER A 195 -6.90 0.27 16.68
C SER A 195 -6.45 -0.74 15.64
N HIS A 196 -6.35 -2.02 16.01
CA HIS A 196 -5.92 -3.08 15.12
C HIS A 196 -7.00 -3.46 14.12
N PRO A 197 -6.62 -3.90 12.91
CA PRO A 197 -7.60 -4.29 11.90
C PRO A 197 -8.24 -5.62 12.28
N ASP A 198 -9.55 -5.70 12.13
CA ASP A 198 -10.24 -6.98 12.05
C ASP A 198 -10.18 -7.51 10.61
N ARG A 199 -10.83 -8.64 10.33
CA ARG A 199 -10.78 -9.28 9.01
C ARG A 199 -11.09 -8.31 7.87
N LEU A 200 -12.18 -7.54 7.97
CA LEU A 200 -12.55 -6.57 6.94
C LEU A 200 -11.50 -5.47 6.77
N GLY A 201 -10.94 -4.95 7.86
CA GLY A 201 -9.87 -3.96 7.83
C GLY A 201 -8.57 -4.50 7.23
N ALA A 202 -8.24 -5.76 7.51
CA ALA A 202 -7.07 -6.43 6.93
C ALA A 202 -7.20 -6.58 5.40
N TYR A 203 -8.37 -6.96 4.90
CA TYR A 203 -8.62 -7.03 3.45
C TYR A 203 -8.67 -5.65 2.81
N ALA A 204 -9.27 -4.64 3.46
CA ALA A 204 -9.23 -3.26 2.96
C ALA A 204 -7.79 -2.78 2.80
N ALA A 205 -6.90 -3.09 3.76
CA ALA A 205 -5.48 -2.80 3.65
C ALA A 205 -4.83 -3.57 2.49
N ALA A 206 -5.09 -4.86 2.35
CA ALA A 206 -4.49 -5.69 1.31
C ALA A 206 -4.88 -5.25 -0.12
N TYR A 207 -6.17 -5.03 -0.38
CA TYR A 207 -6.65 -4.57 -1.70
C TYR A 207 -6.14 -3.18 -2.08
N SER A 208 -5.83 -2.32 -1.10
CA SER A 208 -5.24 -1.01 -1.37
C SER A 208 -3.89 -1.09 -2.08
N PHE A 209 -3.13 -2.17 -1.92
CA PHE A 209 -1.86 -2.39 -2.63
C PHE A 209 -2.07 -2.61 -4.12
N GLY A 210 -2.99 -3.49 -4.52
CA GLY A 210 -3.27 -3.79 -5.92
C GLY A 210 -3.73 -2.57 -6.73
N TRP A 211 -4.32 -1.58 -6.05
CA TRP A 211 -4.71 -0.33 -6.68
C TRP A 211 -3.59 0.72 -6.71
N ALA A 212 -2.77 0.80 -5.67
CA ALA A 212 -1.82 1.92 -5.49
C ALA A 212 -0.42 1.65 -6.06
N VAL A 213 -0.03 0.39 -6.22
CA VAL A 213 1.32 0.01 -6.67
C VAL A 213 1.23 -0.73 -8.00
N PRO A 214 1.69 -0.12 -9.11
CA PRO A 214 1.66 -0.75 -10.42
C PRO A 214 2.41 -2.09 -10.44
N GLY A 215 1.78 -3.10 -10.99
CA GLY A 215 2.33 -4.45 -11.07
C GLY A 215 2.02 -5.35 -9.89
N ILE A 216 1.43 -4.81 -8.84
CA ILE A 216 0.93 -5.59 -7.70
C ILE A 216 -0.52 -6.00 -7.92
#